data_b7314c91bb66284a735ac1e3be3499a2
#
_entry.id   b7314c91bb66284a735ac1e3be3499a2
#
_cell.length_a   1.000
_cell.length_b   1.000
_cell.length_c   1.000
_cell.angle_alpha   90.00
_cell.angle_beta   90.00
_cell.angle_gamma   90.00
#
_symmetry.space_group_name_H-M   'P 1'
#
loop_
_entity.id
_entity.type
_entity.pdbx_description
1 polymer ?
#
loop_
_entity_poly.entity_id
_entity_poly.type
_entity_poly.pdbx_seq_one_letter_code
_entity_poly.pdbx_strand_id
1 'polypeptide(L)'
;MKKLIAILLCLVMVVSMVACGGEKNPPPTDEKVITIGVFEPTSGQNGAGGKKEILGIQYANSLYPTVTIGGEEYKIELTYADNQSDSSKAPTAAQQLVSKGVTAVLGTYGSSCAIAGGPYFEQAKIPAIGTSCTNPQVTQGNDYYFRVCFIDPFQGEK
;
A
#
# COMPACT_ATOMS: atom_id res chain seq x y z
N MET A 1 -12.98 64.80 -0.83
CA MET A 1 -13.70 63.67 -0.24
C MET A 1 -13.55 62.37 -1.03
N LYS A 2 -13.86 62.29 -2.34
CA LYS A 2 -13.73 61.06 -3.15
C LYS A 2 -12.35 60.42 -3.19
N LYS A 3 -11.29 61.26 -3.25
CA LYS A 3 -9.85 60.78 -3.26
C LYS A 3 -9.41 60.21 -1.89
N LEU A 4 -9.90 60.76 -0.78
CA LEU A 4 -9.60 60.26 0.55
C LEU A 4 -10.26 58.90 0.80
N ILE A 5 -11.48 58.70 0.31
CA ILE A 5 -12.23 57.42 0.44
C ILE A 5 -11.54 56.31 -0.36
N ALA A 6 -11.00 56.64 -1.57
CA ALA A 6 -10.27 55.67 -2.40
C ALA A 6 -8.96 55.21 -1.70
N ILE A 7 -8.22 56.12 -1.07
CA ILE A 7 -7.01 55.81 -0.35
C ILE A 7 -7.32 54.95 0.89
N LEU A 8 -8.38 55.25 1.59
CA LEU A 8 -8.81 54.47 2.75
C LEU A 8 -9.24 53.05 2.36
N LEU A 9 -9.92 52.88 1.22
CA LEU A 9 -10.30 51.55 0.68
C LEU A 9 -9.07 50.71 0.28
N CYS A 10 -8.07 51.34 -0.36
CA CYS A 10 -6.82 50.66 -0.71
C CYS A 10 -6.03 50.23 0.53
N LEU A 11 -6.02 51.04 1.60
CA LEU A 11 -5.34 50.70 2.84
C LEU A 11 -6.00 49.49 3.55
N VAL A 12 -7.33 49.39 3.50
CA VAL A 12 -8.07 48.26 4.08
C VAL A 12 -7.81 46.96 3.31
N MET A 13 -7.65 47.01 1.98
CA MET A 13 -7.32 45.82 1.18
C MET A 13 -5.89 45.30 1.43
N VAL A 14 -4.96 46.17 1.74
CA VAL A 14 -3.56 45.74 2.03
C VAL A 14 -3.44 45.09 3.39
N VAL A 15 -4.24 45.49 4.37
CA VAL A 15 -4.24 44.90 5.74
C VAL A 15 -4.89 43.52 5.74
N SER A 16 -5.84 43.23 4.85
CA SER A 16 -6.49 41.91 4.76
C SER A 16 -5.61 40.81 4.13
N MET A 17 -4.52 41.14 3.46
CA MET A 17 -3.59 40.14 2.90
C MET A 17 -2.55 39.64 3.89
N VAL A 18 -2.42 40.24 5.08
CA VAL A 18 -1.43 39.82 6.10
C VAL A 18 -2.03 38.85 7.11
N ALA A 19 -3.35 38.59 7.08
CA ALA A 19 -4.04 37.71 8.02
C ALA A 19 -4.20 36.26 7.55
N CYS A 20 -3.59 35.84 6.42
CA CYS A 20 -3.33 34.44 6.17
C CYS A 20 -2.12 34.02 6.98
N GLY A 21 -2.34 33.67 8.24
CA GLY A 21 -1.39 32.92 9.03
C GLY A 21 -1.09 31.62 8.29
N GLY A 22 0.05 31.58 7.60
CA GLY A 22 0.57 30.35 7.04
C GLY A 22 0.73 29.38 8.21
N GLU A 23 -0.03 28.29 8.20
CA GLU A 23 0.34 27.10 8.92
C GLU A 23 1.80 26.84 8.53
N LYS A 24 2.70 26.99 9.51
CA LYS A 24 4.07 26.52 9.35
C LYS A 24 3.93 25.00 9.20
N ASN A 25 3.88 24.52 7.97
CA ASN A 25 4.19 23.12 7.71
C ASN A 25 5.50 22.86 8.46
N PRO A 26 5.55 21.88 9.37
CA PRO A 26 6.82 21.50 9.95
C PRO A 26 7.80 21.24 8.79
N PRO A 27 9.10 21.59 8.95
CA PRO A 27 10.09 21.27 7.92
C PRO A 27 9.91 19.81 7.53
N PRO A 28 10.05 19.44 6.23
CA PRO A 28 10.00 18.05 5.83
C PRO A 28 11.00 17.31 6.72
N THR A 29 10.50 16.46 7.57
CA THR A 29 11.33 15.51 8.28
C THR A 29 11.90 14.63 7.17
N ASP A 30 13.22 14.43 7.11
CA ASP A 30 13.88 13.41 6.28
C ASP A 30 13.46 12.00 6.76
N GLU A 31 12.15 11.79 6.91
CA GLU A 31 11.58 10.53 7.37
C GLU A 31 11.78 9.51 6.25
N LYS A 32 12.65 8.54 6.50
CA LYS A 32 12.88 7.44 5.58
C LYS A 32 11.67 6.51 5.64
N VAL A 33 11.10 6.20 4.47
CA VAL A 33 9.88 5.43 4.35
C VAL A 33 10.14 4.15 3.55
N ILE A 34 9.61 3.04 4.04
CA ILE A 34 9.46 1.79 3.30
C ILE A 34 7.98 1.59 3.03
N THR A 35 7.61 1.49 1.75
CA THR A 35 6.23 1.27 1.34
C THR A 35 6.00 -0.22 1.10
N ILE A 36 5.05 -0.81 1.83
CA ILE A 36 4.59 -2.19 1.66
C ILE A 36 3.28 -2.18 0.89
N GLY A 37 3.24 -2.93 -0.22
CA GLY A 37 2.04 -3.16 -1.00
C GLY A 37 1.13 -4.19 -0.33
N VAL A 38 -0.17 -3.90 -0.27
CA VAL A 38 -1.21 -4.82 0.20
C VAL A 38 -2.06 -5.21 -1.00
N PHE A 39 -1.85 -6.44 -1.48
CA PHE A 39 -2.48 -7.00 -2.68
C PHE A 39 -3.61 -7.93 -2.26
N GLU A 40 -4.76 -7.37 -1.88
CA GLU A 40 -5.88 -8.13 -1.32
C GLU A 40 -7.21 -7.82 -1.99
N PRO A 41 -8.14 -8.78 -2.09
CA PRO A 41 -9.49 -8.47 -2.51
C PRO A 41 -10.23 -7.71 -1.40
N THR A 42 -10.72 -6.52 -1.71
CA THR A 42 -11.68 -5.79 -0.87
C THR A 42 -13.10 -5.89 -1.41
N SER A 43 -13.24 -6.42 -2.62
CA SER A 43 -14.49 -6.64 -3.33
C SER A 43 -14.53 -8.03 -3.98
N GLY A 44 -15.65 -8.37 -4.61
CA GLY A 44 -15.84 -9.68 -5.24
C GLY A 44 -16.09 -10.81 -4.23
N GLN A 45 -16.00 -12.07 -4.71
CA GLN A 45 -16.37 -13.26 -3.98
C GLN A 45 -15.56 -13.44 -2.67
N ASN A 46 -14.29 -13.13 -2.68
CA ASN A 46 -13.36 -13.30 -1.56
C ASN A 46 -13.15 -12.00 -0.76
N GLY A 47 -13.88 -10.92 -1.06
CA GLY A 47 -13.68 -9.62 -0.44
C GLY A 47 -13.80 -9.60 1.08
N ALA A 48 -14.64 -10.48 1.65
CA ALA A 48 -14.76 -10.62 3.11
C ALA A 48 -13.50 -11.24 3.74
N GLY A 49 -12.89 -12.22 3.06
CA GLY A 49 -11.63 -12.85 3.48
C GLY A 49 -10.46 -11.86 3.40
N GLY A 50 -10.27 -11.21 2.26
CA GLY A 50 -9.19 -10.24 2.08
C GLY A 50 -9.27 -9.06 3.05
N LYS A 51 -10.48 -8.56 3.37
CA LYS A 51 -10.64 -7.54 4.42
C LYS A 51 -10.14 -8.00 5.79
N LYS A 52 -10.29 -9.28 6.15
CA LYS A 52 -9.75 -9.82 7.41
C LYS A 52 -8.23 -9.87 7.39
N GLU A 53 -7.62 -10.25 6.26
CA GLU A 53 -6.17 -10.23 6.11
C GLU A 53 -5.63 -8.80 6.19
N ILE A 54 -6.29 -7.84 5.54
CA ILE A 54 -5.95 -6.41 5.65
C ILE A 54 -5.96 -5.95 7.11
N LEU A 55 -6.98 -6.33 7.90
CA LEU A 55 -7.00 -5.99 9.33
C LEU A 55 -5.81 -6.58 10.09
N GLY A 56 -5.40 -7.81 9.77
CA GLY A 56 -4.19 -8.42 10.34
C GLY A 56 -2.92 -7.65 9.98
N ILE A 57 -2.78 -7.26 8.71
CA ILE A 57 -1.65 -6.47 8.21
C ILE A 57 -1.61 -5.09 8.91
N GLN A 58 -2.75 -4.41 9.01
CA GLN A 58 -2.86 -3.12 9.69
C GLN A 58 -2.53 -3.23 11.19
N TYR A 59 -3.00 -4.30 11.84
CA TYR A 59 -2.70 -4.56 13.23
C TYR A 59 -1.20 -4.79 13.44
N ALA A 60 -0.56 -5.61 12.61
CA ALA A 60 0.87 -5.82 12.66
C ALA A 60 1.65 -4.51 12.46
N ASN A 61 1.26 -3.69 11.49
CA ASN A 61 1.87 -2.37 11.26
C ASN A 61 1.66 -1.40 12.43
N SER A 62 0.54 -1.49 13.12
CA SER A 62 0.30 -0.66 14.33
C SER A 62 1.20 -1.04 15.51
N LEU A 63 1.60 -2.31 15.60
CA LEU A 63 2.53 -2.79 16.62
C LEU A 63 4.00 -2.52 16.26
N TYR A 64 4.30 -2.55 14.96
CA TYR A 64 5.65 -2.40 14.41
C TYR A 64 5.64 -1.37 13.28
N PRO A 65 5.44 -0.07 13.61
CA PRO A 65 5.30 0.98 12.59
C PRO A 65 6.62 1.36 11.93
N THR A 66 7.75 0.92 12.50
CA THR A 66 9.09 1.22 11.99
C THR A 66 9.96 -0.03 11.93
N VAL A 67 11.03 0.03 11.15
CA VAL A 67 12.07 -1.00 11.08
C VAL A 67 13.45 -0.34 11.02
N THR A 68 14.43 -0.94 11.68
CA THR A 68 15.83 -0.47 11.62
C THR A 68 16.61 -1.28 10.59
N ILE A 69 17.16 -0.60 9.59
CA ILE A 69 18.00 -1.21 8.55
C ILE A 69 19.34 -0.45 8.48
N GLY A 70 20.45 -1.18 8.66
CA GLY A 70 21.78 -0.58 8.62
C GLY A 70 22.02 0.49 9.71
N GLY A 71 21.30 0.42 10.82
CA GLY A 71 21.37 1.41 11.91
C GLY A 71 20.47 2.64 11.72
N GLU A 72 19.69 2.68 10.66
CA GLU A 72 18.75 3.77 10.36
C GLU A 72 17.30 3.29 10.52
N GLU A 73 16.46 4.14 11.08
CA GLU A 73 15.03 3.85 11.26
C GLU A 73 14.25 4.27 10.01
N TYR A 74 13.36 3.38 9.57
CA TYR A 74 12.45 3.59 8.46
C TYR A 74 11.01 3.40 8.95
N LYS A 75 10.14 4.32 8.60
CA LYS A 75 8.70 4.19 8.81
C LYS A 75 8.13 3.21 7.79
N ILE A 76 7.20 2.36 8.22
CA ILE A 76 6.47 1.44 7.34
C ILE A 76 5.13 2.07 6.96
N GLU A 77 4.93 2.30 5.67
CA GLU A 77 3.66 2.75 5.11
C GLU A 77 3.01 1.66 4.27
N LEU A 78 1.69 1.52 4.39
CA LEU A 78 0.91 0.55 3.64
C LEU A 78 0.21 1.23 2.47
N THR A 79 0.31 0.61 1.29
CA THR A 79 -0.48 1.02 0.12
C THR A 79 -1.25 -0.17 -0.43
N TYR A 80 -2.45 0.06 -0.93
CA TYR A 80 -3.42 -0.99 -1.22
C TYR A 80 -3.74 -1.07 -2.71
N ALA A 81 -4.00 -2.29 -3.20
CA ALA A 81 -4.59 -2.55 -4.51
C ALA A 81 -5.59 -3.69 -4.40
N ASP A 82 -6.84 -3.43 -4.79
CA ASP A 82 -7.94 -4.39 -4.82
C ASP A 82 -7.87 -5.24 -6.10
N ASN A 83 -7.62 -6.54 -5.97
CA ASN A 83 -7.67 -7.47 -7.10
C ASN A 83 -9.09 -7.98 -7.41
N GLN A 84 -10.10 -7.53 -6.65
CA GLN A 84 -11.52 -7.78 -6.84
C GLN A 84 -11.90 -9.29 -6.81
N SER A 85 -11.08 -10.16 -6.28
CA SER A 85 -11.21 -11.62 -6.34
C SER A 85 -11.23 -12.17 -7.80
N ASP A 86 -10.72 -11.41 -8.74
CA ASP A 86 -10.78 -11.71 -10.16
C ASP A 86 -9.36 -11.81 -10.76
N SER A 87 -9.00 -13.02 -11.23
CA SER A 87 -7.69 -13.26 -11.83
C SER A 87 -7.43 -12.41 -13.08
N SER A 88 -8.48 -11.95 -13.77
CA SER A 88 -8.33 -11.02 -14.90
C SER A 88 -8.01 -9.59 -14.48
N LYS A 89 -8.32 -9.21 -13.23
CA LYS A 89 -8.05 -7.89 -12.64
C LYS A 89 -6.76 -7.87 -11.83
N ALA A 90 -6.36 -9.02 -11.31
CA ALA A 90 -5.16 -9.16 -10.50
C ALA A 90 -3.88 -8.58 -11.15
N PRO A 91 -3.61 -8.77 -12.47
CA PRO A 91 -2.49 -8.14 -13.17
C PRO A 91 -2.49 -6.62 -13.04
N THR A 92 -3.63 -5.97 -13.24
CA THR A 92 -3.74 -4.50 -13.13
C THR A 92 -3.46 -4.02 -11.71
N ALA A 93 -4.00 -4.71 -10.70
CA ALA A 93 -3.75 -4.40 -9.30
C ALA A 93 -2.27 -4.60 -8.91
N ALA A 94 -1.63 -5.66 -9.42
CA ALA A 94 -0.19 -5.89 -9.22
C ALA A 94 0.65 -4.78 -9.87
N GLN A 95 0.38 -4.42 -11.12
CA GLN A 95 1.06 -3.32 -11.82
C GLN A 95 0.89 -1.98 -11.09
N GLN A 96 -0.29 -1.73 -10.50
CA GLN A 96 -0.53 -0.54 -9.70
C GLN A 96 0.43 -0.46 -8.49
N LEU A 97 0.67 -1.57 -7.79
CA LEU A 97 1.62 -1.61 -6.68
C LEU A 97 3.07 -1.44 -7.18
N VAL A 98 3.44 -2.13 -8.27
CA VAL A 98 4.76 -1.97 -8.90
C VAL A 98 5.02 -0.52 -9.28
N SER A 99 4.04 0.15 -9.90
CA SER A 99 4.19 1.56 -10.31
C SER A 99 4.32 2.54 -9.15
N LYS A 100 3.84 2.17 -7.96
CA LYS A 100 4.00 2.93 -6.72
C LYS A 100 5.38 2.72 -6.07
N GLY A 101 6.22 1.85 -6.61
CA GLY A 101 7.57 1.59 -6.09
C GLY A 101 7.58 0.90 -4.73
N VAL A 102 6.64 -0.02 -4.48
CA VAL A 102 6.60 -0.76 -3.20
C VAL A 102 7.85 -1.63 -3.04
N THR A 103 8.33 -1.75 -1.80
CA THR A 103 9.52 -2.53 -1.47
C THR A 103 9.22 -4.04 -1.38
N ALA A 104 8.04 -4.38 -0.89
CA ALA A 104 7.54 -5.76 -0.80
C ALA A 104 6.01 -5.75 -0.87
N VAL A 105 5.42 -6.93 -1.09
CA VAL A 105 3.96 -7.11 -1.19
C VAL A 105 3.48 -8.17 -0.19
N LEU A 106 2.38 -7.90 0.49
CA LEU A 106 1.63 -8.85 1.32
C LEU A 106 0.29 -9.19 0.64
N GLY A 107 -0.07 -10.46 0.65
CA GLY A 107 -1.30 -10.97 0.05
C GLY A 107 -1.03 -12.04 -1.00
N THR A 108 -2.05 -12.68 -1.50
CA THR A 108 -3.47 -12.30 -1.49
C THR A 108 -4.33 -13.45 -0.95
N TYR A 109 -5.54 -13.10 -0.52
CA TYR A 109 -6.58 -14.10 -0.28
C TYR A 109 -7.11 -14.61 -1.63
N GLY A 110 -6.73 -15.84 -1.97
CA GLY A 110 -7.13 -16.48 -3.22
C GLY A 110 -5.97 -16.71 -4.19
N SER A 111 -5.64 -17.99 -4.39
CA SER A 111 -4.48 -18.43 -5.19
C SER A 111 -4.54 -18.01 -6.65
N SER A 112 -5.75 -17.95 -7.28
CA SER A 112 -5.89 -17.54 -8.68
C SER A 112 -5.40 -16.11 -8.93
N CYS A 113 -5.66 -15.19 -7.99
CA CYS A 113 -5.16 -13.82 -8.08
C CYS A 113 -3.65 -13.74 -7.82
N ALA A 114 -3.13 -14.56 -6.88
CA ALA A 114 -1.68 -14.67 -6.63
C ALA A 114 -0.92 -15.16 -7.87
N ILE A 115 -1.43 -16.21 -8.53
CA ILE A 115 -0.85 -16.78 -9.76
C ILE A 115 -0.88 -15.75 -10.91
N ALA A 116 -1.99 -15.01 -11.04
CA ALA A 116 -2.13 -14.03 -12.13
C ALA A 116 -1.33 -12.73 -11.89
N GLY A 117 -1.19 -12.28 -10.64
CA GLY A 117 -0.45 -11.07 -10.28
C GLY A 117 1.05 -11.31 -10.06
N GLY A 118 1.43 -12.52 -9.63
CA GLY A 118 2.79 -12.89 -9.26
C GLY A 118 3.88 -12.56 -10.28
N PRO A 119 3.68 -12.85 -11.59
CA PRO A 119 4.67 -12.54 -12.63
C PRO A 119 5.07 -11.06 -12.71
N TYR A 120 4.19 -10.13 -12.34
CA TYR A 120 4.49 -8.70 -12.32
C TYR A 120 5.41 -8.31 -11.17
N PHE A 121 5.26 -8.94 -10.02
CA PHE A 121 6.16 -8.76 -8.87
C PHE A 121 7.53 -9.37 -9.17
N GLU A 122 7.58 -10.58 -9.76
CA GLU A 122 8.80 -11.24 -10.17
C GLU A 122 9.59 -10.41 -11.20
N GLN A 123 8.92 -9.91 -12.25
CA GLN A 123 9.54 -9.06 -13.26
C GLN A 123 10.12 -7.77 -12.65
N ALA A 124 9.44 -7.21 -11.65
CA ALA A 124 9.89 -6.01 -10.93
C ALA A 124 10.91 -6.34 -9.83
N LYS A 125 11.19 -7.64 -9.55
CA LYS A 125 12.05 -8.12 -8.46
C LYS A 125 11.56 -7.64 -7.09
N ILE A 126 10.25 -7.59 -6.90
CA ILE A 126 9.60 -7.22 -5.65
C ILE A 126 9.13 -8.50 -4.96
N PRO A 127 9.64 -8.83 -3.74
CA PRO A 127 9.19 -10.00 -3.01
C PRO A 127 7.73 -9.87 -2.60
N ALA A 128 6.94 -10.92 -2.84
CA ALA A 128 5.55 -11.04 -2.43
C ALA A 128 5.38 -12.20 -1.45
N ILE A 129 4.59 -12.02 -0.39
CA ILE A 129 4.33 -13.03 0.63
C ILE A 129 2.84 -13.32 0.69
N GLY A 130 2.46 -14.52 0.24
CA GLY A 130 1.09 -15.02 0.33
C GLY A 130 0.72 -15.41 1.75
N THR A 131 -0.38 -14.88 2.24
CA THR A 131 -0.89 -15.10 3.60
C THR A 131 -1.76 -16.35 3.69
N SER A 132 -2.60 -16.62 2.68
CA SER A 132 -3.52 -17.76 2.66
C SER A 132 -3.70 -18.42 1.29
N CYS A 133 -2.85 -18.11 0.31
CA CYS A 133 -2.90 -18.71 -1.02
C CYS A 133 -2.24 -20.10 -1.04
N THR A 134 -3.04 -21.15 -0.91
CA THR A 134 -2.62 -22.54 -0.63
C THR A 134 -2.19 -23.35 -1.86
N ASN A 135 -2.55 -22.93 -3.07
CA ASN A 135 -2.20 -23.65 -4.29
C ASN A 135 -0.67 -23.66 -4.52
N PRO A 136 -0.04 -24.85 -4.75
CA PRO A 136 1.40 -24.94 -5.01
C PRO A 136 1.91 -24.03 -6.14
N GLN A 137 1.11 -23.81 -7.18
CA GLN A 137 1.49 -23.00 -8.35
C GLN A 137 1.79 -21.53 -8.00
N VAL A 138 1.36 -21.03 -6.85
CA VAL A 138 1.64 -19.64 -6.43
C VAL A 138 3.14 -19.37 -6.34
N THR A 139 3.91 -20.34 -5.85
CA THR A 139 5.37 -20.20 -5.69
C THR A 139 6.17 -21.06 -6.66
N GLN A 140 5.50 -21.93 -7.42
CA GLN A 140 6.16 -22.79 -8.36
C GLN A 140 6.61 -21.99 -9.61
N GLY A 141 7.93 -21.91 -9.82
CA GLY A 141 8.50 -21.17 -10.95
C GLY A 141 8.44 -19.65 -10.80
N ASN A 142 8.26 -19.16 -9.58
CA ASN A 142 8.35 -17.74 -9.25
C ASN A 142 9.27 -17.53 -8.05
N ASP A 143 10.47 -17.02 -8.29
CA ASP A 143 11.51 -16.82 -7.28
C ASP A 143 11.23 -15.66 -6.31
N TYR A 144 10.22 -14.84 -6.60
CA TYR A 144 9.84 -13.68 -5.81
C TYR A 144 8.52 -13.84 -5.07
N TYR A 145 7.81 -14.99 -5.21
CA TYR A 145 6.59 -15.24 -4.46
C TYR A 145 6.82 -16.30 -3.38
N PHE A 146 6.67 -15.89 -2.14
CA PHE A 146 6.80 -16.73 -0.94
C PHE A 146 5.42 -16.96 -0.31
N ARG A 147 5.32 -17.87 0.67
CA ARG A 147 4.09 -18.06 1.45
C ARG A 147 4.39 -18.39 2.90
N VAL A 148 3.45 -18.06 3.77
CA VAL A 148 3.48 -18.41 5.20
C VAL A 148 2.34 -19.36 5.59
N CYS A 149 1.48 -19.77 4.64
CA CYS A 149 0.45 -20.78 4.83
C CYS A 149 0.89 -22.16 4.35
N PHE A 150 0.15 -23.20 4.76
CA PHE A 150 0.29 -24.55 4.21
C PHE A 150 -0.14 -24.61 2.73
N ILE A 151 0.11 -25.75 2.08
CA ILE A 151 -0.30 -26.01 0.69
C ILE A 151 -1.42 -27.05 0.63
N ASP A 152 -2.23 -27.00 -0.42
CA ASP A 152 -3.37 -27.91 -0.60
C ASP A 152 -3.04 -29.41 -0.47
N PRO A 153 -1.93 -29.94 -1.05
CA PRO A 153 -1.55 -31.35 -0.87
C PRO A 153 -1.39 -31.78 0.58
N PHE A 154 -0.84 -30.91 1.43
CA PHE A 154 -0.70 -31.19 2.86
C PHE A 154 -2.04 -31.37 3.57
N GLN A 155 -3.08 -30.67 3.13
CA GLN A 155 -4.45 -30.85 3.68
C GLN A 155 -5.12 -32.12 3.16
N GLY A 156 -4.82 -32.56 1.94
CA GLY A 156 -5.42 -33.73 1.32
C GLY A 156 -4.89 -35.06 1.83
N GLU A 157 -3.73 -35.08 2.53
CA GLU A 157 -3.12 -36.29 3.06
C GLU A 157 -3.68 -36.73 4.43
N LYS A 158 -4.68 -36.01 4.98
CA LYS A 158 -5.37 -36.32 6.24
C LYS A 158 -6.80 -36.77 5.99
#